data_35181692f98b993ad7d5fb9283c46be6
#
_entry.id   35181692f98b993ad7d5fb9283c46be6
#
_cell.length_a   1.000
_cell.length_b   1.000
_cell.length_c   1.000
_cell.angle_alpha   90.00
_cell.angle_beta   90.00
_cell.angle_gamma   90.00
#
_symmetry.space_group_name_H-M   'P 1'
#
loop_
_entity.id
_entity.type
_entity.pdbx_description
1 polymer ?
#
loop_
_entity_poly.entity_id
_entity_poly.type
_entity_poly.pdbx_seq_one_letter_code
_entity_poly.pdbx_strand_id
1 'polypeptide(L)'
;MKHSKKIAALIILLLMCAVLINPERYLSSVKDGVILFWAAVLPALFPFFFFTRMLTGLGFPETIGKFFEKPIKFLFHTPPISAYIFFMSVLSGYPIGAKLISEFYKNGVINTEESKKIIAFSSTSAPLFVIGTLGVFMLDNVSYGVIILFSHYLSAIITGLVFCNVRRLNATKSDVKPRVKPLPDNVIGDSINDSVLSVLSVGGLIAIFSLVIDVLYDLKFFDLFGNYSPLAVGFFEMTRGAKEIIKNPPSTGALLAALTGFTSFGGLCIFLQATTFLKEAKVRSSYYFLVKVFQGLVGAGIAYLVSLPLP
;
A
#
# COMPACT_ATOMS: atom_id res chain seq x y z
N MET A 1 6.57 19.67 17.82
CA MET A 1 7.16 19.76 16.45
C MET A 1 8.68 19.96 16.41
N LYS A 2 9.32 20.85 17.22
CA LYS A 2 10.78 21.06 17.18
C LYS A 2 11.62 19.82 17.57
N HIS A 3 11.20 19.04 18.57
CA HIS A 3 11.90 17.83 19.02
C HIS A 3 11.82 16.67 18.00
N SER A 4 10.67 16.45 17.37
CA SER A 4 10.52 15.36 16.40
C SER A 4 11.40 15.54 15.15
N LYS A 5 11.59 16.78 14.70
CA LYS A 5 12.51 17.09 13.59
C LYS A 5 13.97 16.83 13.96
N LYS A 6 14.38 17.12 15.21
CA LYS A 6 15.74 16.85 15.67
C LYS A 6 16.02 15.35 15.79
N ILE A 7 15.04 14.57 16.29
CA ILE A 7 15.17 13.11 16.35
C ILE A 7 15.27 12.51 14.94
N ALA A 8 14.42 12.95 14.01
CA ALA A 8 14.50 12.50 12.62
C ALA A 8 15.85 12.83 11.97
N ALA A 9 16.37 14.05 12.18
CA ALA A 9 17.67 14.45 11.68
C ALA A 9 18.81 13.59 12.28
N LEU A 10 18.73 13.27 13.57
CA LEU A 10 19.72 12.40 14.22
C LEU A 10 19.69 10.98 13.64
N ILE A 11 18.49 10.41 13.44
CA ILE A 11 18.35 9.08 12.81
C ILE A 11 18.94 9.07 11.40
N ILE A 12 18.66 10.09 10.59
CA ILE A 12 19.22 10.20 9.24
C ILE A 12 20.75 10.30 9.30
N LEU A 13 21.29 11.12 10.20
CA LEU A 13 22.75 11.24 10.38
C LEU A 13 23.38 9.91 10.80
N LEU A 14 22.76 9.17 11.72
CA LEU A 14 23.26 7.86 12.14
C LEU A 14 23.24 6.85 10.98
N LEU A 15 22.19 6.84 10.14
CA LEU A 15 22.15 6.00 8.94
C LEU A 15 23.24 6.38 7.94
N MET A 16 23.50 7.67 7.73
CA MET A 16 24.61 8.13 6.87
C MET A 16 25.97 7.69 7.43
N CYS A 17 26.19 7.82 8.75
CA CYS A 17 27.41 7.35 9.41
C CYS A 17 27.57 5.82 9.27
N ALA A 18 26.49 5.04 9.43
CA ALA A 18 26.53 3.59 9.23
C ALA A 18 27.04 3.22 7.84
N VAL A 19 26.51 3.87 6.79
CA VAL A 19 26.97 3.66 5.39
C VAL A 19 28.45 3.99 5.23
N LEU A 20 28.95 5.05 5.86
CA LEU A 20 30.36 5.44 5.77
C LEU A 20 31.29 4.49 6.53
N ILE A 21 30.81 3.88 7.64
CA ILE A 21 31.59 2.94 8.46
C ILE A 21 31.73 1.58 7.78
N ASN A 22 30.67 1.09 7.15
CA ASN A 22 30.67 -0.20 6.45
C ASN A 22 30.00 -0.08 5.07
N PRO A 23 30.67 0.59 4.11
CA PRO A 23 30.07 0.89 2.81
C PRO A 23 29.77 -0.38 2.02
N GLU A 24 30.63 -1.39 2.04
CA GLU A 24 30.43 -2.64 1.29
C GLU A 24 29.11 -3.31 1.67
N ARG A 25 28.86 -3.48 2.97
CA ARG A 25 27.64 -4.09 3.49
C ARG A 25 26.39 -3.29 3.12
N TYR A 26 26.38 -2.00 3.44
CA TYR A 26 25.16 -1.20 3.28
C TYR A 26 24.88 -0.77 1.83
N LEU A 27 25.88 -0.64 0.98
CA LEU A 27 25.66 -0.50 -0.45
C LEU A 27 25.12 -1.80 -1.07
N SER A 28 25.56 -2.97 -0.56
CA SER A 28 24.95 -4.24 -0.96
C SER A 28 23.45 -4.30 -0.58
N SER A 29 23.08 -3.84 0.62
CA SER A 29 21.67 -3.77 1.06
C SER A 29 20.83 -2.90 0.12
N VAL A 30 21.34 -1.73 -0.25
CA VAL A 30 20.67 -0.84 -1.23
C VAL A 30 20.56 -1.51 -2.59
N LYS A 31 21.62 -2.18 -3.06
CA LYS A 31 21.63 -2.93 -4.32
C LYS A 31 20.57 -4.04 -4.32
N ASP A 32 20.44 -4.79 -3.23
CA ASP A 32 19.42 -5.85 -3.10
C ASP A 32 17.99 -5.28 -3.17
N GLY A 33 17.76 -4.13 -2.54
CA GLY A 33 16.49 -3.40 -2.64
C GLY A 33 16.21 -2.93 -4.07
N VAL A 34 17.21 -2.42 -4.79
CA VAL A 34 17.09 -2.01 -6.20
C VAL A 34 16.84 -3.21 -7.09
N ILE A 35 17.53 -4.34 -6.89
CA ILE A 35 17.31 -5.57 -7.66
C ILE A 35 15.88 -6.10 -7.42
N LEU A 36 15.41 -6.13 -6.17
CA LEU A 36 14.05 -6.52 -5.85
C LEU A 36 13.02 -5.64 -6.56
N PHE A 37 13.21 -4.32 -6.50
CA PHE A 37 12.36 -3.37 -7.20
C PHE A 37 12.35 -3.62 -8.70
N TRP A 38 13.52 -3.74 -9.32
CA TRP A 38 13.65 -3.90 -10.77
C TRP A 38 13.05 -5.22 -11.27
N ALA A 39 13.33 -6.33 -10.59
CA ALA A 39 12.93 -7.66 -11.03
C ALA A 39 11.46 -8.01 -10.74
N ALA A 40 10.92 -7.52 -9.61
CA ALA A 40 9.58 -7.93 -9.15
C ALA A 40 8.56 -6.80 -9.16
N VAL A 41 8.94 -5.60 -8.71
CA VAL A 41 7.97 -4.53 -8.44
C VAL A 41 7.71 -3.68 -9.68
N LEU A 42 8.77 -3.26 -10.39
CA LEU A 42 8.65 -2.42 -11.58
C LEU A 42 7.79 -3.06 -12.69
N PRO A 43 8.03 -4.33 -13.10
CA PRO A 43 7.22 -4.96 -14.14
C PRO A 43 5.74 -5.11 -13.75
N ALA A 44 5.48 -5.29 -12.45
CA ALA A 44 4.12 -5.44 -11.94
C ALA A 44 3.38 -4.10 -11.83
N LEU A 45 4.07 -3.00 -11.45
CA LEU A 45 3.40 -1.72 -11.19
C LEU A 45 3.37 -0.78 -12.39
N PHE A 46 4.45 -0.70 -13.17
CA PHE A 46 4.57 0.33 -14.21
C PHE A 46 3.46 0.29 -15.26
N PRO A 47 3.09 -0.86 -15.85
CA PRO A 47 2.00 -0.91 -16.84
C PRO A 47 0.67 -0.44 -16.25
N PHE A 48 0.38 -0.85 -15.02
CA PHE A 48 -0.87 -0.47 -14.36
C PHE A 48 -0.91 1.02 -13.99
N PHE A 49 0.21 1.62 -13.59
CA PHE A 49 0.29 3.06 -13.34
C PHE A 49 0.05 3.84 -14.62
N PHE A 50 0.68 3.40 -15.73
CA PHE A 50 0.48 3.99 -17.03
C PHE A 50 -0.98 3.88 -17.51
N PHE A 51 -1.57 2.69 -17.48
CA PHE A 51 -2.97 2.50 -17.88
C PHE A 51 -3.95 3.23 -16.96
N THR A 52 -3.69 3.26 -15.64
CA THR A 52 -4.52 4.06 -14.71
C THR A 52 -4.51 5.53 -15.11
N ARG A 53 -3.34 6.08 -15.42
CA ARG A 53 -3.22 7.47 -15.83
C ARG A 53 -3.94 7.75 -17.14
N MET A 54 -3.78 6.88 -18.12
CA MET A 54 -4.50 6.95 -19.40
C MET A 54 -6.01 6.93 -19.20
N LEU A 55 -6.52 5.96 -18.43
CA LEU A 55 -7.96 5.82 -18.15
C LEU A 55 -8.51 7.04 -17.41
N THR A 56 -7.76 7.58 -16.46
CA THR A 56 -8.15 8.82 -15.76
C THR A 56 -8.29 9.97 -16.73
N GLY A 57 -7.35 10.14 -17.66
CA GLY A 57 -7.39 11.16 -18.68
C GLY A 57 -8.54 10.99 -19.68
N LEU A 58 -8.93 9.76 -19.99
CA LEU A 58 -10.01 9.44 -20.93
C LEU A 58 -11.43 9.57 -20.33
N GLY A 59 -11.59 10.07 -19.09
CA GLY A 59 -12.89 10.22 -18.46
C GLY A 59 -13.52 8.90 -17.96
N PHE A 60 -12.73 7.82 -17.86
CA PHE A 60 -13.19 6.53 -17.36
C PHE A 60 -13.66 6.58 -15.89
N PRO A 61 -13.13 7.47 -15.01
CA PRO A 61 -13.61 7.63 -13.64
C PRO A 61 -15.12 7.86 -13.54
N GLU A 62 -15.70 8.70 -14.43
CA GLU A 62 -17.13 8.99 -14.42
C GLU A 62 -17.97 7.79 -14.83
N THR A 63 -17.48 7.00 -15.78
CA THR A 63 -18.15 5.80 -16.28
C THR A 63 -18.25 4.73 -15.19
N ILE A 64 -17.14 4.41 -14.55
CA ILE A 64 -17.10 3.46 -13.42
C ILE A 64 -17.88 4.01 -12.22
N GLY A 65 -17.75 5.30 -11.93
CA GLY A 65 -18.48 5.95 -10.86
C GLY A 65 -19.99 5.82 -11.02
N LYS A 66 -20.54 6.05 -12.22
CA LYS A 66 -21.97 5.89 -12.52
C LYS A 66 -22.41 4.44 -12.38
N PHE A 67 -21.62 3.49 -12.90
CA PHE A 67 -21.98 2.08 -12.87
C PHE A 67 -22.08 1.54 -11.42
N PHE A 68 -21.16 1.92 -10.56
CA PHE A 68 -21.12 1.46 -9.17
C PHE A 68 -21.70 2.47 -8.15
N GLU A 69 -22.42 3.50 -8.59
CA GLU A 69 -22.94 4.55 -7.72
C GLU A 69 -23.80 4.01 -6.57
N LYS A 70 -24.75 3.12 -6.88
CA LYS A 70 -25.69 2.58 -5.88
C LYS A 70 -24.97 1.78 -4.80
N PRO A 71 -24.15 0.74 -5.12
CA PRO A 71 -23.46 -0.05 -4.10
C PRO A 71 -22.45 0.78 -3.29
N ILE A 72 -21.70 1.69 -3.91
CA ILE A 72 -20.75 2.54 -3.21
C ILE A 72 -21.43 3.50 -2.23
N LYS A 73 -22.49 4.16 -2.66
CA LYS A 73 -23.28 5.04 -1.76
C LYS A 73 -23.92 4.27 -0.62
N PHE A 74 -24.43 3.07 -0.89
CA PHE A 74 -25.07 2.23 0.12
C PHE A 74 -24.06 1.69 1.14
N LEU A 75 -22.93 1.13 0.69
CA LEU A 75 -21.97 0.46 1.56
C LEU A 75 -21.05 1.45 2.29
N PHE A 76 -20.51 2.45 1.58
CA PHE A 76 -19.42 3.30 2.09
C PHE A 76 -19.83 4.75 2.30
N HIS A 77 -21.00 5.18 1.86
CA HIS A 77 -21.48 6.56 1.98
C HIS A 77 -20.45 7.58 1.41
N THR A 78 -19.88 7.25 0.26
CA THR A 78 -18.88 8.05 -0.47
C THR A 78 -19.38 8.44 -1.85
N PRO A 79 -18.82 9.47 -2.49
CA PRO A 79 -19.22 9.86 -3.84
C PRO A 79 -18.91 8.77 -4.87
N PRO A 80 -19.64 8.72 -6.01
CA PRO A 80 -19.49 7.67 -7.03
C PRO A 80 -18.08 7.46 -7.53
N ILE A 81 -17.27 8.54 -7.62
CA ILE A 81 -15.88 8.50 -8.06
C ILE A 81 -15.00 7.55 -7.23
N SER A 82 -15.38 7.28 -5.98
CA SER A 82 -14.66 6.35 -5.10
C SER A 82 -14.68 4.92 -5.60
N ALA A 83 -15.68 4.52 -6.42
CA ALA A 83 -15.69 3.23 -7.10
C ALA A 83 -14.47 3.10 -8.04
N TYR A 84 -14.17 4.14 -8.80
CA TYR A 84 -13.02 4.15 -9.68
C TYR A 84 -11.70 4.07 -8.89
N ILE A 85 -11.59 4.85 -7.81
CA ILE A 85 -10.39 4.84 -6.95
C ILE A 85 -10.17 3.44 -6.36
N PHE A 86 -11.24 2.78 -5.88
CA PHE A 86 -11.16 1.42 -5.36
C PHE A 86 -10.77 0.42 -6.46
N PHE A 87 -11.44 0.46 -7.61
CA PHE A 87 -11.18 -0.44 -8.73
C PHE A 87 -9.72 -0.33 -9.21
N MET A 88 -9.21 0.88 -9.36
CA MET A 88 -7.81 1.09 -9.76
C MET A 88 -6.82 0.69 -8.67
N SER A 89 -7.17 0.88 -7.38
CA SER A 89 -6.36 0.40 -6.27
C SER A 89 -6.26 -1.13 -6.25
N VAL A 90 -7.35 -1.83 -6.54
CA VAL A 90 -7.38 -3.29 -6.66
C VAL A 90 -6.50 -3.76 -7.82
N LEU A 91 -6.61 -3.15 -8.99
CA LEU A 91 -5.86 -3.57 -10.18
C LEU A 91 -4.38 -3.25 -10.12
N SER A 92 -4.05 -2.03 -9.69
CA SER A 92 -2.68 -1.48 -9.77
C SER A 92 -1.90 -1.62 -8.45
N GLY A 93 -2.60 -1.81 -7.33
CA GLY A 93 -1.97 -1.93 -6.02
C GLY A 93 -1.51 -0.58 -5.43
N TYR A 94 -0.74 -0.70 -4.34
CA TYR A 94 -0.14 0.45 -3.67
C TYR A 94 0.85 1.21 -4.58
N PRO A 95 0.94 2.51 -4.47
CA PRO A 95 0.12 3.45 -3.69
C PRO A 95 -0.98 4.15 -4.52
N ILE A 96 -1.49 3.52 -5.59
CA ILE A 96 -2.40 4.18 -6.57
C ILE A 96 -3.66 4.76 -5.90
N GLY A 97 -4.28 4.04 -4.96
CA GLY A 97 -5.45 4.57 -4.26
C GLY A 97 -5.18 5.90 -3.58
N ALA A 98 -4.06 6.03 -2.86
CA ALA A 98 -3.64 7.25 -2.22
C ALA A 98 -3.30 8.38 -3.22
N LYS A 99 -2.65 8.03 -4.35
CA LYS A 99 -2.33 8.97 -5.43
C LYS A 99 -3.59 9.54 -6.07
N LEU A 100 -4.56 8.71 -6.43
CA LEU A 100 -5.84 9.14 -7.02
C LEU A 100 -6.64 10.01 -6.05
N ILE A 101 -6.69 9.66 -4.75
CA ILE A 101 -7.30 10.50 -3.72
C ILE A 101 -6.68 11.89 -3.71
N SER A 102 -5.34 11.98 -3.73
CA SER A 102 -4.64 13.27 -3.79
C SER A 102 -5.01 14.07 -5.04
N GLU A 103 -5.04 13.42 -6.19
CA GLU A 103 -5.39 14.05 -7.48
C GLU A 103 -6.83 14.58 -7.48
N PHE A 104 -7.80 13.76 -7.11
CA PHE A 104 -9.21 14.17 -7.06
C PHE A 104 -9.48 15.23 -5.99
N TYR A 105 -8.75 15.18 -4.87
CA TYR A 105 -8.81 16.23 -3.86
C TYR A 105 -8.28 17.56 -4.40
N LYS A 106 -7.12 17.58 -5.06
CA LYS A 106 -6.54 18.79 -5.69
C LYS A 106 -7.45 19.39 -6.75
N ASN A 107 -8.17 18.55 -7.49
CA ASN A 107 -9.13 18.97 -8.50
C ASN A 107 -10.51 19.36 -7.91
N GLY A 108 -10.67 19.35 -6.57
CA GLY A 108 -11.92 19.72 -5.92
C GLY A 108 -13.06 18.73 -6.10
N VAL A 109 -12.79 17.51 -6.58
CA VAL A 109 -13.80 16.46 -6.82
C VAL A 109 -14.23 15.78 -5.54
N ILE A 110 -13.31 15.63 -4.58
CA ILE A 110 -13.56 15.10 -3.25
C ILE A 110 -12.99 16.01 -2.16
N ASN A 111 -13.56 15.96 -0.98
CA ASN A 111 -13.10 16.71 0.20
C ASN A 111 -12.27 15.82 1.15
N THR A 112 -11.74 16.43 2.24
CA THR A 112 -10.91 15.72 3.23
C THR A 112 -11.65 14.57 3.92
N GLU A 113 -12.94 14.73 4.26
CA GLU A 113 -13.71 13.68 4.95
C GLU A 113 -14.01 12.52 3.98
N GLU A 114 -14.32 12.80 2.73
CA GLU A 114 -14.45 11.79 1.69
C GLU A 114 -13.12 11.07 1.45
N SER A 115 -12.00 11.81 1.39
CA SER A 115 -10.66 11.23 1.26
C SER A 115 -10.33 10.24 2.38
N LYS A 116 -10.71 10.57 3.64
CA LYS A 116 -10.54 9.67 4.78
C LYS A 116 -11.37 8.40 4.67
N LYS A 117 -12.61 8.51 4.19
CA LYS A 117 -13.46 7.34 3.97
C LYS A 117 -12.93 6.47 2.84
N ILE A 118 -12.58 7.08 1.70
CA ILE A 118 -12.13 6.35 0.52
C ILE A 118 -10.84 5.58 0.80
N ILE A 119 -9.86 6.19 1.48
CA ILE A 119 -8.59 5.50 1.76
C ILE A 119 -8.78 4.26 2.66
N ALA A 120 -9.84 4.20 3.45
CA ALA A 120 -10.09 3.06 4.34
C ALA A 120 -10.38 1.75 3.59
N PHE A 121 -10.86 1.80 2.35
CA PHE A 121 -11.09 0.62 1.52
C PHE A 121 -10.30 0.59 0.21
N SER A 122 -9.69 1.71 -0.20
CA SER A 122 -8.95 1.81 -1.47
C SER A 122 -7.42 1.83 -1.29
N SER A 123 -6.92 1.14 -0.27
CA SER A 123 -5.48 0.96 -0.04
C SER A 123 -5.15 -0.53 -0.06
N THR A 124 -5.00 -1.07 -1.26
CA THR A 124 -4.89 -2.52 -1.52
C THR A 124 -3.65 -2.87 -2.33
N SER A 125 -3.23 -4.13 -2.27
CA SER A 125 -2.19 -4.71 -3.11
C SER A 125 -2.79 -5.26 -4.41
N ALA A 126 -2.00 -5.31 -5.48
CA ALA A 126 -2.43 -5.82 -6.78
C ALA A 126 -2.47 -7.37 -6.82
N PRO A 127 -3.41 -7.98 -7.59
CA PRO A 127 -3.47 -9.43 -7.76
C PRO A 127 -2.17 -10.02 -8.30
N LEU A 128 -1.53 -9.32 -9.23
CA LEU A 128 -0.28 -9.77 -9.84
C LEU A 128 0.84 -9.92 -8.80
N PHE A 129 0.93 -9.01 -7.82
CA PHE A 129 1.88 -9.13 -6.72
C PHE A 129 1.48 -10.27 -5.76
N VAL A 130 0.22 -10.35 -5.35
CA VAL A 130 -0.20 -11.32 -4.33
C VAL A 130 -0.20 -12.74 -4.89
N ILE A 131 -0.79 -12.97 -6.06
CA ILE A 131 -0.83 -14.31 -6.66
C ILE A 131 0.52 -14.64 -7.30
N GLY A 132 1.06 -13.73 -8.13
CA GLY A 132 2.29 -13.97 -8.88
C GLY A 132 3.53 -13.99 -8.00
N THR A 133 3.77 -12.93 -7.23
CA THR A 133 5.00 -12.84 -6.42
C THR A 133 4.90 -13.67 -5.15
N LEU A 134 3.87 -13.49 -4.32
CA LEU A 134 3.76 -14.22 -3.06
C LEU A 134 3.35 -15.67 -3.31
N GLY A 135 2.26 -15.91 -4.07
CA GLY A 135 1.71 -17.25 -4.27
C GLY A 135 2.62 -18.14 -5.12
N VAL A 136 2.89 -17.73 -6.36
CA VAL A 136 3.65 -18.57 -7.32
C VAL A 136 5.15 -18.52 -7.02
N PHE A 137 5.74 -17.32 -7.00
CA PHE A 137 7.20 -17.21 -6.95
C PHE A 137 7.79 -17.51 -5.57
N MET A 138 7.14 -17.09 -4.46
CA MET A 138 7.71 -17.25 -3.12
C MET A 138 7.21 -18.50 -2.39
N LEU A 139 5.94 -18.88 -2.57
CA LEU A 139 5.32 -20.02 -1.88
C LEU A 139 5.23 -21.27 -2.74
N ASP A 140 5.49 -21.16 -4.04
CA ASP A 140 5.26 -22.23 -5.04
C ASP A 140 3.85 -22.83 -4.94
N ASN A 141 2.86 -21.99 -4.60
CA ASN A 141 1.48 -22.41 -4.38
C ASN A 141 0.47 -21.31 -4.75
N VAL A 142 -0.19 -21.48 -5.90
CA VAL A 142 -1.21 -20.53 -6.41
C VAL A 142 -2.39 -20.42 -5.43
N SER A 143 -2.82 -21.53 -4.83
CA SER A 143 -3.98 -21.56 -3.92
C SER A 143 -3.73 -20.69 -2.69
N TYR A 144 -2.51 -20.69 -2.14
CA TYR A 144 -2.14 -19.81 -1.04
C TYR A 144 -2.19 -18.34 -1.47
N GLY A 145 -1.71 -18.02 -2.67
CA GLY A 145 -1.85 -16.67 -3.24
C GLY A 145 -3.30 -16.21 -3.35
N VAL A 146 -4.19 -17.10 -3.78
CA VAL A 146 -5.64 -16.82 -3.88
C VAL A 146 -6.27 -16.59 -2.50
N ILE A 147 -5.91 -17.40 -1.49
CA ILE A 147 -6.40 -17.23 -0.11
C ILE A 147 -5.93 -15.88 0.47
N ILE A 148 -4.66 -15.54 0.29
CA ILE A 148 -4.11 -14.25 0.73
C ILE A 148 -4.87 -13.10 0.05
N LEU A 149 -5.08 -13.17 -1.28
CA LEU A 149 -5.76 -12.13 -2.04
C LEU A 149 -7.21 -11.95 -1.60
N PHE A 150 -7.96 -13.05 -1.48
CA PHE A 150 -9.34 -13.03 -1.01
C PHE A 150 -9.46 -12.40 0.37
N SER A 151 -8.64 -12.87 1.32
CA SER A 151 -8.63 -12.38 2.70
C SER A 151 -8.23 -10.91 2.78
N HIS A 152 -7.27 -10.49 1.95
CA HIS A 152 -6.82 -9.11 1.82
C HIS A 152 -7.95 -8.18 1.32
N TYR A 153 -8.66 -8.55 0.25
CA TYR A 153 -9.73 -7.71 -0.29
C TYR A 153 -10.96 -7.68 0.61
N LEU A 154 -11.30 -8.83 1.21
CA LEU A 154 -12.37 -8.87 2.19
C LEU A 154 -12.06 -7.99 3.40
N SER A 155 -10.82 -7.99 3.88
CA SER A 155 -10.37 -7.10 4.97
C SER A 155 -10.47 -5.62 4.59
N ALA A 156 -10.16 -5.26 3.34
CA ALA A 156 -10.30 -3.89 2.85
C ALA A 156 -11.77 -3.43 2.84
N ILE A 157 -12.68 -4.29 2.38
CA ILE A 157 -14.12 -4.02 2.38
C ILE A 157 -14.62 -3.85 3.82
N ILE A 158 -14.29 -4.77 4.73
CA ILE A 158 -14.68 -4.70 6.16
C ILE A 158 -14.13 -3.41 6.79
N THR A 159 -12.87 -3.09 6.54
CA THR A 159 -12.26 -1.84 7.03
C THR A 159 -13.01 -0.62 6.52
N GLY A 160 -13.35 -0.59 5.23
CA GLY A 160 -14.20 0.44 4.65
C GLY A 160 -15.55 0.57 5.34
N LEU A 161 -16.25 -0.54 5.55
CA LEU A 161 -17.54 -0.55 6.24
C LEU A 161 -17.43 0.01 7.66
N VAL A 162 -16.43 -0.37 8.42
CA VAL A 162 -16.23 0.11 9.80
C VAL A 162 -15.92 1.61 9.81
N PHE A 163 -14.89 2.04 9.07
CA PHE A 163 -14.42 3.43 9.14
C PHE A 163 -15.34 4.44 8.43
N CYS A 164 -16.11 4.00 7.43
CA CYS A 164 -17.09 4.87 6.77
C CYS A 164 -18.35 5.07 7.64
N ASN A 165 -18.81 4.05 8.36
CA ASN A 165 -20.01 4.16 9.20
C ASN A 165 -19.76 4.94 10.49
N VAL A 166 -18.61 4.78 11.14
CA VAL A 166 -18.22 5.57 12.34
C VAL A 166 -18.24 7.08 12.04
N ARG A 167 -17.99 7.49 10.78
CA ARG A 167 -17.94 8.89 10.35
C ARG A 167 -19.21 9.36 9.63
N ARG A 168 -20.32 8.62 9.72
CA ARG A 168 -21.58 8.96 9.04
C ARG A 168 -22.17 10.32 9.48
N LEU A 169 -21.86 10.77 10.69
CA LEU A 169 -22.46 11.97 11.30
C LEU A 169 -21.98 13.31 10.72
N ASN A 170 -20.91 13.35 9.90
CA ASN A 170 -20.32 14.59 9.42
C ASN A 170 -20.28 14.72 7.88
N ALA A 171 -21.16 14.01 7.17
CA ALA A 171 -21.20 14.11 5.72
C ALA A 171 -21.83 15.43 5.26
N THR A 172 -21.01 16.44 5.03
CA THR A 172 -21.39 17.58 4.19
C THR A 172 -21.58 17.08 2.76
N LYS A 173 -22.77 17.26 2.19
CA LYS A 173 -23.02 17.00 0.79
C LYS A 173 -22.06 17.87 -0.04
N SER A 174 -21.10 17.26 -0.67
CA SER A 174 -20.31 17.94 -1.69
C SER A 174 -21.12 17.93 -2.98
N ASP A 175 -21.77 19.06 -3.31
CA ASP A 175 -22.42 19.31 -4.60
C ASP A 175 -21.39 19.65 -5.70
N VAL A 176 -20.13 19.25 -5.51
CA VAL A 176 -19.07 19.53 -6.47
C VAL A 176 -19.28 18.65 -7.69
N LYS A 177 -19.70 19.24 -8.80
CA LYS A 177 -19.70 18.57 -10.11
C LYS A 177 -18.25 18.20 -10.45
N PRO A 178 -17.98 16.94 -10.81
CA PRO A 178 -16.65 16.51 -11.19
C PRO A 178 -16.15 17.36 -12.37
N ARG A 179 -15.15 18.19 -12.14
CA ARG A 179 -14.39 18.81 -13.23
C ARG A 179 -13.16 17.94 -13.46
N VAL A 180 -13.32 16.89 -14.27
CA VAL A 180 -12.14 16.22 -14.84
C VAL A 180 -11.49 17.25 -15.78
N LYS A 181 -10.21 17.53 -15.55
CA LYS A 181 -9.46 18.38 -16.47
C LYS A 181 -9.49 17.74 -17.85
N PRO A 182 -9.65 18.56 -18.93
CA PRO A 182 -9.50 18.05 -20.29
C PRO A 182 -8.18 17.28 -20.43
N LEU A 183 -8.20 16.28 -21.32
CA LEU A 183 -6.98 15.56 -21.70
C LEU A 183 -5.88 16.58 -22.07
N PRO A 184 -4.66 16.46 -21.51
CA PRO A 184 -3.54 17.25 -22.00
C PRO A 184 -3.26 16.91 -23.47
N ASP A 185 -2.73 17.86 -24.24
CA ASP A 185 -2.39 17.66 -25.64
C ASP A 185 -1.42 16.48 -25.87
N ASN A 186 -0.62 16.11 -24.86
CA ASN A 186 0.31 14.99 -24.89
C ASN A 186 -0.02 13.94 -23.81
N VAL A 187 -1.19 13.33 -23.89
CA VAL A 187 -1.68 12.34 -22.91
C VAL A 187 -0.70 11.19 -22.68
N ILE A 188 -0.09 10.66 -23.75
CA ILE A 188 0.82 9.52 -23.66
C ILE A 188 2.11 9.92 -22.93
N GLY A 189 2.75 11.02 -23.36
CA GLY A 189 3.99 11.50 -22.76
C GLY A 189 3.84 11.84 -21.29
N ASP A 190 2.76 12.55 -20.93
CA ASP A 190 2.47 12.91 -19.53
C ASP A 190 2.17 11.66 -18.69
N SER A 191 1.44 10.68 -19.26
CA SER A 191 1.15 9.43 -18.56
C SER A 191 2.40 8.59 -18.32
N ILE A 192 3.34 8.54 -19.26
CA ILE A 192 4.63 7.87 -19.09
C ILE A 192 5.43 8.56 -17.98
N ASN A 193 5.60 9.88 -18.07
CA ASN A 193 6.39 10.64 -17.09
C ASN A 193 5.85 10.50 -15.66
N ASP A 194 4.54 10.68 -15.48
CA ASP A 194 3.88 10.52 -14.19
C ASP A 194 4.03 9.11 -13.62
N SER A 195 3.98 8.10 -14.49
CA SER A 195 4.10 6.69 -14.09
C SER A 195 5.53 6.34 -13.72
N VAL A 196 6.52 6.80 -14.51
CA VAL A 196 7.95 6.61 -14.21
C VAL A 196 8.30 7.24 -12.85
N LEU A 197 7.95 8.51 -12.63
CA LEU A 197 8.24 9.18 -11.36
C LEU A 197 7.57 8.48 -10.17
N SER A 198 6.33 8.01 -10.34
CA SER A 198 5.62 7.31 -9.28
C SER A 198 6.28 5.98 -8.93
N VAL A 199 6.64 5.19 -9.93
CA VAL A 199 7.25 3.87 -9.74
C VAL A 199 8.69 4.00 -9.20
N LEU A 200 9.47 4.97 -9.68
CA LEU A 200 10.81 5.24 -9.14
C LEU A 200 10.77 5.66 -7.66
N SER A 201 9.75 6.43 -7.25
CA SER A 201 9.57 6.78 -5.83
C SER A 201 9.32 5.55 -4.97
N VAL A 202 8.59 4.55 -5.48
CA VAL A 202 8.41 3.24 -4.82
C VAL A 202 9.74 2.53 -4.69
N GLY A 203 10.52 2.44 -5.78
CA GLY A 203 11.83 1.79 -5.80
C GLY A 203 12.83 2.42 -4.84
N GLY A 204 12.87 3.76 -4.80
CA GLY A 204 13.74 4.50 -3.86
C GLY A 204 13.42 4.17 -2.40
N LEU A 205 12.14 4.08 -2.03
CA LEU A 205 11.75 3.70 -0.67
C LEU A 205 12.09 2.24 -0.35
N ILE A 206 11.90 1.31 -1.27
CA ILE A 206 12.30 -0.11 -1.08
C ILE A 206 13.81 -0.19 -0.83
N ALA A 207 14.62 0.51 -1.61
CA ALA A 207 16.07 0.54 -1.45
C ALA A 207 16.50 1.11 -0.08
N ILE A 208 15.90 2.22 0.35
CA ILE A 208 16.16 2.82 1.67
C ILE A 208 15.69 1.90 2.81
N PHE A 209 14.52 1.26 2.70
CA PHE A 209 14.06 0.33 3.72
C PHE A 209 14.90 -0.94 3.81
N SER A 210 15.48 -1.41 2.70
CA SER A 210 16.46 -2.50 2.72
C SER A 210 17.69 -2.12 3.55
N LEU A 211 18.23 -0.91 3.36
CA LEU A 211 19.31 -0.36 4.18
C LEU A 211 18.92 -0.28 5.67
N VAL A 212 17.77 0.31 5.97
CA VAL A 212 17.28 0.49 7.35
C VAL A 212 17.15 -0.85 8.07
N ILE A 213 16.62 -1.85 7.41
CA ILE A 213 16.46 -3.19 7.97
C ILE A 213 17.82 -3.81 8.30
N ASP A 214 18.81 -3.72 7.40
CA ASP A 214 20.13 -4.29 7.64
C ASP A 214 20.88 -3.54 8.76
N VAL A 215 20.72 -2.22 8.87
CA VAL A 215 21.23 -1.47 10.04
C VAL A 215 20.57 -1.97 11.33
N LEU A 216 19.27 -2.21 11.33
CA LEU A 216 18.54 -2.73 12.50
C LEU A 216 18.97 -4.18 12.85
N TYR A 217 19.33 -5.01 11.86
CA TYR A 217 19.93 -6.32 12.10
C TYR A 217 21.30 -6.20 12.79
N ASP A 218 22.17 -5.31 12.30
CA ASP A 218 23.50 -5.10 12.89
C ASP A 218 23.42 -4.55 14.32
N LEU A 219 22.39 -3.76 14.61
CA LEU A 219 22.09 -3.28 15.96
C LEU A 219 21.39 -4.34 16.83
N LYS A 220 21.20 -5.57 16.33
CA LYS A 220 20.48 -6.68 17.01
C LYS A 220 19.06 -6.30 17.44
N PHE A 221 18.45 -5.34 16.77
CA PHE A 221 17.09 -4.87 17.10
C PHE A 221 16.06 -5.99 16.93
N PHE A 222 16.19 -6.81 15.90
CA PHE A 222 15.26 -7.89 15.63
C PHE A 222 15.46 -9.09 16.57
N ASP A 223 16.61 -9.24 17.23
CA ASP A 223 16.86 -10.28 18.25
C ASP A 223 15.92 -10.11 19.47
N LEU A 224 15.47 -8.86 19.73
CA LEU A 224 14.50 -8.58 20.80
C LEU A 224 13.16 -9.30 20.60
N PHE A 225 12.83 -9.68 19.38
CA PHE A 225 11.58 -10.36 19.03
C PHE A 225 11.71 -11.88 18.96
N GLY A 226 12.91 -12.43 19.09
CA GLY A 226 13.16 -13.88 19.04
C GLY A 226 12.53 -14.54 17.81
N ASN A 227 11.71 -15.56 18.01
CA ASN A 227 11.03 -16.29 16.93
C ASN A 227 10.03 -15.41 16.13
N TYR A 228 9.63 -14.25 16.65
CA TYR A 228 8.74 -13.30 15.98
C TYR A 228 9.50 -12.24 15.16
N SER A 229 10.83 -12.35 15.06
CA SER A 229 11.67 -11.46 14.25
C SER A 229 11.14 -11.26 12.83
N PRO A 230 10.69 -12.29 12.07
CA PRO A 230 10.13 -12.09 10.73
C PRO A 230 8.88 -11.19 10.71
N LEU A 231 8.06 -11.21 11.78
CA LEU A 231 6.90 -10.32 11.89
C LEU A 231 7.35 -8.87 12.09
N ALA A 232 8.37 -8.64 12.89
CA ALA A 232 8.94 -7.32 13.08
C ALA A 232 9.54 -6.79 11.76
N VAL A 233 10.28 -7.60 11.01
CA VAL A 233 10.81 -7.23 9.68
C VAL A 233 9.68 -6.88 8.71
N GLY A 234 8.61 -7.69 8.66
CA GLY A 234 7.45 -7.46 7.81
C GLY A 234 6.68 -6.18 8.17
N PHE A 235 6.75 -5.75 9.43
CA PHE A 235 6.22 -4.46 9.85
C PHE A 235 6.97 -3.28 9.20
N PHE A 236 8.28 -3.40 8.98
CA PHE A 236 9.07 -2.39 8.26
C PHE A 236 8.86 -2.50 6.75
N GLU A 237 9.07 -3.69 6.18
CA GLU A 237 8.94 -3.95 4.74
C GLU A 237 8.35 -5.35 4.51
N MET A 238 7.18 -5.39 3.91
CA MET A 238 6.37 -6.59 3.80
C MET A 238 7.03 -7.71 3.00
N THR A 239 7.75 -7.38 1.93
CA THR A 239 8.37 -8.40 1.04
C THR A 239 9.55 -9.06 1.72
N ARG A 240 10.34 -8.31 2.48
CA ARG A 240 11.46 -8.83 3.26
C ARG A 240 10.96 -9.71 4.40
N GLY A 241 9.93 -9.28 5.13
CA GLY A 241 9.29 -10.09 6.16
C GLY A 241 8.69 -11.38 5.60
N ALA A 242 8.07 -11.32 4.42
CA ALA A 242 7.57 -12.50 3.73
C ALA A 242 8.69 -13.49 3.38
N LYS A 243 9.82 -13.00 2.84
CA LYS A 243 10.99 -13.84 2.56
C LYS A 243 11.54 -14.54 3.80
N GLU A 244 11.54 -13.85 4.93
CA GLU A 244 12.08 -14.41 6.17
C GLU A 244 11.17 -15.44 6.82
N ILE A 245 9.86 -15.20 6.88
CA ILE A 245 8.93 -16.14 7.47
C ILE A 245 8.80 -17.43 6.64
N ILE A 246 8.99 -17.34 5.32
CA ILE A 246 8.94 -18.49 4.41
C ILE A 246 10.16 -19.40 4.56
N LYS A 247 11.32 -18.88 5.00
CA LYS A 247 12.52 -19.71 5.24
C LYS A 247 12.33 -20.75 6.33
N ASN A 248 11.59 -20.39 7.40
CA ASN A 248 11.26 -21.25 8.52
C ASN A 248 9.76 -21.08 8.81
N PRO A 249 8.89 -21.68 7.97
CA PRO A 249 7.48 -21.42 8.04
C PRO A 249 6.87 -22.00 9.32
N PRO A 250 6.00 -21.24 9.99
CA PRO A 250 5.14 -21.81 11.04
C PRO A 250 4.07 -22.74 10.40
N SER A 251 3.05 -23.14 11.18
CA SER A 251 1.90 -23.84 10.60
C SER A 251 1.28 -23.06 9.43
N THR A 252 0.70 -23.78 8.46
CA THR A 252 0.09 -23.19 7.25
C THR A 252 -0.84 -22.02 7.57
N GLY A 253 -1.70 -22.18 8.58
CA GLY A 253 -2.61 -21.11 9.02
C GLY A 253 -1.90 -19.87 9.52
N ALA A 254 -0.86 -20.04 10.35
CA ALA A 254 -0.08 -18.92 10.87
C ALA A 254 0.74 -18.22 9.77
N LEU A 255 1.27 -18.99 8.81
CA LEU A 255 1.98 -18.45 7.65
C LEU A 255 1.07 -17.57 6.79
N LEU A 256 -0.10 -18.09 6.39
CA LEU A 256 -1.05 -17.35 5.56
C LEU A 256 -1.61 -16.12 6.29
N ALA A 257 -1.85 -16.24 7.61
CA ALA A 257 -2.24 -15.08 8.43
C ALA A 257 -1.16 -14.00 8.45
N ALA A 258 0.10 -14.36 8.67
CA ALA A 258 1.21 -13.39 8.69
C ALA A 258 1.39 -12.71 7.32
N LEU A 259 1.41 -13.48 6.23
CA LEU A 259 1.55 -12.94 4.87
C LEU A 259 0.38 -12.05 4.48
N THR A 260 -0.85 -12.40 4.85
CA THR A 260 -2.03 -11.55 4.63
C THR A 260 -1.98 -10.31 5.49
N GLY A 261 -1.54 -10.42 6.75
CA GLY A 261 -1.30 -9.29 7.63
C GLY A 261 -0.29 -8.29 7.04
N PHE A 262 0.86 -8.79 6.56
CA PHE A 262 1.86 -7.96 5.87
C PHE A 262 1.29 -7.28 4.63
N THR A 263 0.62 -8.06 3.77
CA THR A 263 0.01 -7.54 2.54
C THR A 263 -1.04 -6.48 2.85
N SER A 264 -1.86 -6.67 3.87
CA SER A 264 -2.97 -5.77 4.23
C SER A 264 -2.48 -4.52 4.95
N PHE A 265 -1.51 -4.63 5.84
CA PHE A 265 -0.86 -3.47 6.47
C PHE A 265 0.05 -2.74 5.47
N GLY A 266 0.81 -3.46 4.66
CA GLY A 266 1.73 -2.96 3.65
C GLY A 266 3.15 -2.67 4.16
N GLY A 267 3.40 -2.73 5.47
CA GLY A 267 4.65 -2.30 6.08
C GLY A 267 4.81 -0.77 6.15
N LEU A 268 5.77 -0.30 6.94
CA LEU A 268 6.09 1.12 7.04
C LEU A 268 6.56 1.73 5.71
N CYS A 269 7.20 0.93 4.86
CA CYS A 269 7.63 1.36 3.53
C CYS A 269 6.44 1.87 2.69
N ILE A 270 5.40 1.05 2.51
CA ILE A 270 4.18 1.42 1.78
C ILE A 270 3.39 2.51 2.52
N PHE A 271 3.34 2.44 3.86
CA PHE A 271 2.72 3.47 4.67
C PHE A 271 3.29 4.86 4.38
N LEU A 272 4.62 5.00 4.31
CA LEU A 272 5.27 6.27 3.99
C LEU A 272 5.00 6.71 2.54
N GLN A 273 4.98 5.77 1.57
CA GLN A 273 4.61 6.07 0.19
C GLN A 273 3.21 6.70 0.12
N ALA A 274 2.23 6.05 0.73
CA ALA A 274 0.85 6.51 0.71
C ALA A 274 0.67 7.85 1.45
N THR A 275 1.32 8.03 2.61
CA THR A 275 1.21 9.28 3.39
C THR A 275 1.77 10.49 2.65
N THR A 276 2.74 10.32 1.75
CA THR A 276 3.24 11.39 0.89
C THR A 276 2.11 12.00 0.04
N PHE A 277 1.26 11.16 -0.55
CA PHE A 277 0.08 11.59 -1.32
C PHE A 277 -1.06 12.08 -0.41
N LEU A 278 -1.37 11.34 0.65
CA LEU A 278 -2.49 11.64 1.54
C LEU A 278 -2.34 12.96 2.30
N LYS A 279 -1.12 13.42 2.51
CA LYS A 279 -0.84 14.74 3.10
C LYS A 279 -1.46 15.87 2.29
N GLU A 280 -1.47 15.77 0.97
CA GLU A 280 -2.10 16.74 0.07
C GLU A 280 -3.62 16.81 0.29
N ALA A 281 -4.27 15.67 0.52
CA ALA A 281 -5.69 15.58 0.85
C ALA A 281 -6.00 15.86 2.33
N LYS A 282 -5.01 16.35 3.10
CA LYS A 282 -5.09 16.68 4.53
C LYS A 282 -5.54 15.49 5.41
N VAL A 283 -5.27 14.27 4.97
CA VAL A 283 -5.50 13.07 5.77
C VAL A 283 -4.34 12.89 6.73
N ARG A 284 -4.64 12.79 8.03
CA ARG A 284 -3.61 12.61 9.08
C ARG A 284 -2.98 11.23 8.97
N SER A 285 -1.64 11.16 9.04
CA SER A 285 -0.89 9.89 8.99
C SER A 285 -1.29 8.95 10.13
N SER A 286 -1.60 9.45 11.33
CA SER A 286 -2.08 8.63 12.46
C SER A 286 -3.42 7.95 12.17
N TYR A 287 -4.34 8.62 11.47
CA TYR A 287 -5.58 8.03 11.03
C TYR A 287 -5.34 6.90 10.03
N TYR A 288 -4.51 7.17 9.01
CA TYR A 288 -4.18 6.16 8.00
C TYR A 288 -3.44 4.95 8.62
N PHE A 289 -2.55 5.19 9.59
CA PHE A 289 -1.89 4.13 10.34
C PHE A 289 -2.89 3.21 11.05
N LEU A 290 -3.85 3.80 11.77
CA LEU A 290 -4.91 3.04 12.45
C LEU A 290 -5.74 2.20 11.46
N VAL A 291 -6.12 2.78 10.31
CA VAL A 291 -6.82 2.08 9.24
C VAL A 291 -6.02 0.86 8.77
N LYS A 292 -4.72 1.03 8.53
CA LYS A 292 -3.85 -0.05 8.02
C LYS A 292 -3.60 -1.15 9.05
N VAL A 293 -3.39 -0.78 10.31
CA VAL A 293 -3.27 -1.76 11.40
C VAL A 293 -4.55 -2.58 11.52
N PHE A 294 -5.72 -1.93 11.52
CA PHE A 294 -7.00 -2.61 11.56
C PHE A 294 -7.17 -3.56 10.36
N GLN A 295 -6.89 -3.09 9.15
CA GLN A 295 -6.95 -3.90 7.93
C GLN A 295 -6.02 -5.12 8.00
N GLY A 296 -4.79 -4.93 8.52
CA GLY A 296 -3.81 -6.00 8.70
C GLY A 296 -4.29 -7.08 9.66
N LEU A 297 -4.83 -6.68 10.81
CA LEU A 297 -5.35 -7.60 11.82
C LEU A 297 -6.59 -8.38 11.32
N VAL A 298 -7.53 -7.68 10.68
CA VAL A 298 -8.71 -8.32 10.07
C VAL A 298 -8.31 -9.29 8.96
N GLY A 299 -7.38 -8.88 8.08
CA GLY A 299 -6.90 -9.74 7.01
C GLY A 299 -6.19 -10.99 7.53
N ALA A 300 -5.33 -10.84 8.52
CA ALA A 300 -4.66 -11.98 9.18
C ALA A 300 -5.68 -12.94 9.81
N GLY A 301 -6.68 -12.41 10.52
CA GLY A 301 -7.73 -13.22 11.13
C GLY A 301 -8.54 -14.00 10.09
N ILE A 302 -8.94 -13.36 8.98
CA ILE A 302 -9.69 -14.02 7.90
C ILE A 302 -8.84 -15.13 7.28
N ALA A 303 -7.57 -14.85 6.93
CA ALA A 303 -6.70 -15.83 6.33
C ALA A 303 -6.46 -17.03 7.24
N TYR A 304 -6.29 -16.83 8.55
CA TYR A 304 -6.18 -17.89 9.52
C TYR A 304 -7.42 -18.77 9.52
N LEU A 305 -8.62 -18.18 9.61
CA LEU A 305 -9.88 -18.94 9.64
C LEU A 305 -10.13 -19.72 8.35
N VAL A 306 -9.87 -19.10 7.18
CA VAL A 306 -10.04 -19.76 5.88
C VAL A 306 -9.06 -20.91 5.68
N SER A 307 -7.89 -20.84 6.32
CA SER A 307 -6.85 -21.87 6.21
C SER A 307 -6.98 -23.03 7.24
N LEU A 308 -7.89 -22.94 8.22
CA LEU A 308 -8.07 -24.01 9.20
C LEU A 308 -8.34 -25.41 8.63
N PRO A 309 -9.10 -25.57 7.51
CA PRO A 309 -9.31 -26.87 6.90
C PRO A 309 -8.12 -27.37 6.05
N LEU A 310 -7.07 -26.57 5.88
CA LEU A 310 -5.87 -26.99 5.13
C LEU A 310 -4.93 -27.79 6.02
N PRO A 311 -4.23 -28.81 5.45
CA PRO A 311 -3.27 -29.61 6.19
C PRO A 311 -2.04 -28.80 6.63
#